data_066d8a0e383e84eea679e8d8caf59d03
#
_entry.id   066d8a0e383e84eea679e8d8caf59d03
#
_cell.length_a   1.000
_cell.length_b   1.000
_cell.length_c   1.000
_cell.angle_alpha   90.00
_cell.angle_beta   90.00
_cell.angle_gamma   90.00
#
_symmetry.space_group_name_H-M   'P 1'
#
loop_
_entity.id
_entity.type
_entity.pdbx_description
1 polymer ?
#
loop_
_entity_poly.entity_id
_entity_poly.type
_entity_poly.pdbx_seq_one_letter_code
_entity_poly.pdbx_strand_id
1 'polypeptide(L)'
;MQIVAQNWLVLSLTDSAFFLGLDAFLQQLPIMLFTLIGGVLADRYDRRRTLLASQYVQMATSATLAVLMYFHAVQIWHILVLSFVTGLAQAFGGPAYQSLVPSLVAKKDLPNAVALNSIQFNVARVIDPTLFGATLVVFRANGYDEPQAMNAAFALNAMSFLVVIYTLMALRVKHL
;
A
#
# COMPACT_ATOMS: atom_id res chain seq x y z
N MET A 1 -5.45 4.98 -1.12
CA MET A 1 -6.23 4.75 -2.36
C MET A 1 -6.47 3.26 -2.61
N GLN A 2 -5.45 2.41 -2.58
CA GLN A 2 -5.58 0.99 -2.95
C GLN A 2 -6.67 0.25 -2.18
N ILE A 3 -6.68 0.32 -0.85
CA ILE A 3 -7.64 -0.41 -0.01
C ILE A 3 -9.08 -0.03 -0.34
N VAL A 4 -9.36 1.26 -0.50
CA VAL A 4 -10.73 1.75 -0.79
C VAL A 4 -11.18 1.33 -2.19
N ALA A 5 -10.29 1.50 -3.19
CA ALA A 5 -10.55 1.07 -4.56
C ALA A 5 -10.76 -0.44 -4.66
N GLN A 6 -9.95 -1.21 -3.93
CA GLN A 6 -10.02 -2.67 -3.89
C GLN A 6 -11.31 -3.17 -3.22
N ASN A 7 -11.68 -2.60 -2.08
CA ASN A 7 -12.95 -2.91 -1.41
C ASN A 7 -14.16 -2.63 -2.32
N TRP A 8 -14.11 -1.51 -3.03
CA TRP A 8 -15.15 -1.17 -4.00
C TRP A 8 -15.18 -2.16 -5.16
N LEU A 9 -14.02 -2.55 -5.67
CA LEU A 9 -13.90 -3.55 -6.74
C LEU A 9 -14.43 -4.92 -6.32
N VAL A 10 -14.12 -5.39 -5.10
CA VAL A 10 -14.66 -6.65 -4.56
C VAL A 10 -16.20 -6.61 -4.52
N LEU A 11 -16.78 -5.51 -4.03
CA LEU A 11 -18.24 -5.36 -3.98
C LEU A 11 -18.86 -5.31 -5.38
N SER A 12 -18.24 -4.59 -6.31
CA SER A 12 -18.75 -4.50 -7.69
C SER A 12 -18.69 -5.83 -8.47
N LEU A 13 -17.76 -6.73 -8.11
CA LEU A 13 -17.63 -8.03 -8.76
C LEU A 13 -18.48 -9.13 -8.13
N THR A 14 -18.76 -9.05 -6.84
CA THR A 14 -19.34 -10.18 -6.09
C THR A 14 -20.66 -9.85 -5.41
N ASP A 15 -20.94 -8.57 -5.18
CA ASP A 15 -22.07 -8.09 -4.35
C ASP A 15 -22.16 -8.84 -3.00
N SER A 16 -21.00 -9.23 -2.43
CA SER A 16 -20.92 -10.10 -1.27
C SER A 16 -20.03 -9.53 -0.17
N ALA A 17 -20.62 -9.28 0.99
CA ALA A 17 -19.89 -8.89 2.19
C ALA A 17 -18.92 -9.96 2.67
N PHE A 18 -19.14 -11.25 2.35
CA PHE A 18 -18.23 -12.33 2.68
C PHE A 18 -16.88 -12.16 1.98
N PHE A 19 -16.87 -11.90 0.67
CA PHE A 19 -15.62 -11.69 -0.07
C PHE A 19 -14.90 -10.43 0.36
N LEU A 20 -15.62 -9.39 0.76
CA LEU A 20 -15.02 -8.18 1.33
C LEU A 20 -14.29 -8.52 2.65
N GLY A 21 -14.93 -9.28 3.53
CA GLY A 21 -14.30 -9.75 4.78
C GLY A 21 -13.11 -10.68 4.52
N LEU A 22 -13.23 -11.56 3.53
CA LEU A 22 -12.15 -12.50 3.15
C LEU A 22 -10.94 -11.75 2.58
N ASP A 23 -11.15 -10.72 1.76
CA ASP A 23 -10.08 -9.87 1.24
C ASP A 23 -9.33 -9.17 2.37
N ALA A 24 -10.06 -8.52 3.27
CA ALA A 24 -9.47 -7.89 4.45
C ALA A 24 -8.72 -8.89 5.35
N PHE A 25 -9.28 -10.08 5.54
CA PHE A 25 -8.63 -11.15 6.31
C PHE A 25 -7.34 -11.61 5.66
N LEU A 26 -7.34 -11.89 4.36
CA LEU A 26 -6.15 -12.34 3.63
C LEU A 26 -5.06 -11.28 3.58
N GLN A 27 -5.41 -10.01 3.56
CA GLN A 27 -4.43 -8.92 3.67
C GLN A 27 -3.81 -8.86 5.07
N GLN A 28 -4.60 -9.09 6.12
CA GLN A 28 -4.18 -8.94 7.50
C GLN A 28 -3.47 -10.20 8.05
N LEU A 29 -3.83 -11.37 7.53
CA LEU A 29 -3.28 -12.66 7.98
C LEU A 29 -1.75 -12.73 7.91
N PRO A 30 -1.10 -12.40 6.78
CA PRO A 30 0.37 -12.41 6.72
C PRO A 30 1.01 -11.42 7.69
N ILE A 31 0.39 -10.26 7.89
CA ILE A 31 0.88 -9.25 8.83
C ILE A 31 0.89 -9.85 10.25
N MET A 32 -0.21 -10.49 10.66
CA MET A 32 -0.32 -11.11 11.99
C MET A 32 0.70 -12.24 12.18
N LEU A 33 0.89 -13.10 11.18
CA LEU A 33 1.77 -14.26 11.28
C LEU A 33 3.26 -13.91 11.17
N PHE A 34 3.63 -12.97 10.31
CA PHE A 34 5.01 -12.74 9.91
C PHE A 34 5.62 -11.45 10.44
N THR A 35 4.87 -10.55 11.10
CA THR A 35 5.43 -9.28 11.61
C THR A 35 6.56 -9.50 12.63
N LEU A 36 6.46 -10.51 13.50
CA LEU A 36 7.53 -10.83 14.44
C LEU A 36 8.81 -11.28 13.71
N ILE A 37 8.65 -12.12 12.69
CA ILE A 37 9.77 -12.57 11.84
C ILE A 37 10.32 -11.38 11.05
N GLY A 38 9.43 -10.53 10.52
CA GLY A 38 9.78 -9.28 9.82
C GLY A 38 10.58 -8.33 10.71
N GLY A 39 10.24 -8.21 11.99
CA GLY A 39 10.99 -7.44 12.97
C GLY A 39 12.43 -7.96 13.15
N VAL A 40 12.58 -9.27 13.37
CA VAL A 40 13.91 -9.90 13.47
C VAL A 40 14.74 -9.74 12.20
N LEU A 41 14.11 -9.86 11.03
CA LEU A 41 14.79 -9.63 9.75
C LEU A 41 15.18 -8.15 9.58
N ALA A 42 14.32 -7.21 9.96
CA ALA A 42 14.61 -5.78 9.89
C ALA A 42 15.80 -5.37 10.77
N ASP A 43 16.05 -6.12 11.85
CA ASP A 43 17.23 -5.90 12.71
C ASP A 43 18.51 -6.51 12.13
N ARG A 44 18.40 -7.59 11.34
CA ARG A 44 19.56 -8.32 10.77
C ARG A 44 19.95 -7.85 9.37
N TYR A 45 19.01 -7.37 8.60
CA TYR A 45 19.21 -6.94 7.22
C TYR A 45 19.14 -5.41 7.10
N ASP A 46 19.59 -4.90 5.97
CA ASP A 46 19.48 -3.48 5.64
C ASP A 46 17.99 -3.06 5.58
N ARG A 47 17.58 -2.26 6.58
CA ARG A 47 16.20 -1.78 6.75
C ARG A 47 15.67 -1.08 5.49
N ARG A 48 16.54 -0.31 4.83
CA ARG A 48 16.20 0.39 3.60
C ARG A 48 15.93 -0.58 2.46
N ARG A 49 16.76 -1.63 2.30
CA ARG A 49 16.57 -2.64 1.26
C ARG A 49 15.31 -3.45 1.48
N THR A 50 15.03 -3.84 2.72
CA THR A 50 13.80 -4.55 3.08
C THR A 50 12.56 -3.70 2.78
N LEU A 51 12.60 -2.41 3.15
CA LEU A 51 11.52 -1.48 2.84
C LEU A 51 11.37 -1.29 1.33
N LEU A 52 12.45 -1.09 0.59
CA LEU A 52 12.42 -0.98 -0.87
C LEU A 52 11.80 -2.22 -1.52
N ALA A 53 12.20 -3.42 -1.10
CA ALA A 53 11.64 -4.67 -1.61
C ALA A 53 10.12 -4.71 -1.39
N SER A 54 9.64 -4.34 -0.19
CA SER A 54 8.21 -4.30 0.09
C SER A 54 7.46 -3.27 -0.79
N GLN A 55 8.06 -2.11 -1.06
CA GLN A 55 7.47 -1.09 -1.93
C GLN A 55 7.39 -1.57 -3.39
N TYR A 56 8.41 -2.26 -3.90
CA TYR A 56 8.36 -2.86 -5.23
C TYR A 56 7.26 -3.91 -5.36
N VAL A 57 7.09 -4.76 -4.35
CA VAL A 57 6.00 -5.75 -4.35
C VAL A 57 4.63 -5.06 -4.34
N GLN A 58 4.43 -4.06 -3.49
CA GLN A 58 3.17 -3.31 -3.42
C GLN A 58 2.88 -2.52 -4.72
N MET A 59 3.91 -1.96 -5.36
CA MET A 59 3.79 -1.35 -6.67
C MET A 59 3.37 -2.39 -7.72
N ALA A 60 4.02 -3.55 -7.74
CA ALA A 60 3.71 -4.62 -8.69
C ALA A 60 2.27 -5.13 -8.51
N THR A 61 1.79 -5.33 -7.27
CA THR A 61 0.41 -5.76 -7.01
C THR A 61 -0.61 -4.72 -7.49
N SER A 62 -0.37 -3.44 -7.23
CA SER A 62 -1.24 -2.35 -7.71
C SER A 62 -1.24 -2.24 -9.24
N ALA A 63 -0.06 -2.33 -9.87
CA ALA A 63 0.08 -2.32 -11.31
C ALA A 63 -0.61 -3.53 -11.97
N THR A 64 -0.49 -4.72 -11.36
CA THR A 64 -1.17 -5.93 -11.83
C THR A 64 -2.69 -5.75 -11.81
N LEU A 65 -3.26 -5.19 -10.73
CA LEU A 65 -4.70 -4.88 -10.69
C LEU A 65 -5.10 -3.88 -11.79
N ALA A 66 -4.32 -2.83 -12.01
CA ALA A 66 -4.59 -1.86 -13.08
C ALA A 66 -4.58 -2.53 -14.47
N VAL A 67 -3.60 -3.40 -14.73
CA VAL A 67 -3.50 -4.14 -16.00
C VAL A 67 -4.67 -5.10 -16.18
N LEU A 68 -5.01 -5.88 -15.15
CA LEU A 68 -6.15 -6.80 -15.19
C LEU A 68 -7.47 -6.07 -15.42
N MET A 69 -7.66 -4.91 -14.82
CA MET A 69 -8.84 -4.07 -15.05
C MET A 69 -8.87 -3.49 -16.45
N TYR A 70 -7.73 -3.04 -16.97
CA TYR A 70 -7.65 -2.53 -18.35
C TYR A 70 -8.06 -3.56 -19.38
N PHE A 71 -7.69 -4.83 -19.20
CA PHE A 71 -8.06 -5.94 -20.08
C PHE A 71 -9.41 -6.58 -19.74
N HIS A 72 -10.18 -6.03 -18.77
CA HIS A 72 -11.43 -6.63 -18.28
C HIS A 72 -11.28 -8.09 -17.82
N ALA A 73 -10.09 -8.48 -17.38
CA ALA A 73 -9.74 -9.85 -16.99
C ALA A 73 -9.71 -10.06 -15.46
N VAL A 74 -10.09 -9.03 -14.69
CA VAL A 74 -10.07 -9.12 -13.22
C VAL A 74 -11.13 -10.12 -12.74
N GLN A 75 -10.72 -10.99 -11.82
CA GLN A 75 -11.59 -11.94 -11.13
C GLN A 75 -11.31 -11.87 -9.63
N ILE A 76 -12.26 -12.29 -8.81
CA ILE A 76 -12.16 -12.20 -7.35
C ILE A 76 -10.90 -12.88 -6.80
N TRP A 77 -10.52 -14.02 -7.33
CA TRP A 77 -9.33 -14.74 -6.86
C TRP A 77 -8.02 -13.98 -7.13
N HIS A 78 -7.94 -13.18 -8.20
CA HIS A 78 -6.79 -12.31 -8.45
C HIS A 78 -6.65 -11.30 -7.30
N ILE A 79 -7.76 -10.70 -6.89
CA ILE A 79 -7.77 -9.71 -5.81
C ILE A 79 -7.31 -10.37 -4.51
N LEU A 80 -7.90 -11.52 -4.15
CA LEU A 80 -7.57 -12.25 -2.92
C LEU A 80 -6.09 -12.64 -2.84
N VAL A 81 -5.51 -13.14 -3.95
CA VAL A 81 -4.08 -13.47 -4.02
C VAL A 81 -3.21 -12.21 -3.87
N LEU A 82 -3.55 -11.14 -4.58
CA LEU A 82 -2.78 -9.89 -4.53
C LEU A 82 -2.89 -9.23 -3.15
N SER A 83 -4.01 -9.37 -2.44
CA SER A 83 -4.18 -8.92 -1.06
C SER A 83 -3.25 -9.66 -0.12
N PHE A 84 -3.17 -10.98 -0.24
CA PHE A 84 -2.25 -11.79 0.55
C PHE A 84 -0.79 -11.39 0.29
N VAL A 85 -0.40 -11.20 -0.97
CA VAL A 85 0.95 -10.78 -1.36
C VAL A 85 1.27 -9.37 -0.81
N THR A 86 0.30 -8.45 -0.88
CA THR A 86 0.45 -7.09 -0.30
C THR A 86 0.60 -7.15 1.22
N GLY A 87 -0.21 -7.97 1.89
CA GLY A 87 -0.11 -8.21 3.33
C GLY A 87 1.26 -8.80 3.73
N LEU A 88 1.77 -9.74 2.93
CA LEU A 88 3.09 -10.33 3.15
C LEU A 88 4.20 -9.26 2.98
N ALA A 89 4.16 -8.44 1.94
CA ALA A 89 5.09 -7.34 1.77
C ALA A 89 5.05 -6.35 2.94
N GLN A 90 3.86 -6.06 3.45
CA GLN A 90 3.65 -5.16 4.58
C GLN A 90 4.16 -5.75 5.90
N ALA A 91 4.07 -7.07 6.10
CA ALA A 91 4.60 -7.76 7.28
C ALA A 91 6.11 -7.56 7.47
N PHE A 92 6.85 -7.41 6.39
CA PHE A 92 8.29 -7.10 6.41
C PHE A 92 8.57 -5.60 6.29
N GLY A 93 7.84 -4.90 5.43
CA GLY A 93 8.01 -3.47 5.19
C GLY A 93 7.64 -2.59 6.39
N GLY A 94 6.59 -2.95 7.12
CA GLY A 94 6.11 -2.22 8.29
C GLY A 94 7.17 -2.07 9.39
N PRO A 95 7.72 -3.18 9.93
CA PRO A 95 8.80 -3.14 10.91
C PRO A 95 10.06 -2.43 10.39
N ALA A 96 10.43 -2.66 9.12
CA ALA A 96 11.57 -1.99 8.51
C ALA A 96 11.40 -0.46 8.47
N TYR A 97 10.19 0.01 8.14
CA TYR A 97 9.86 1.43 8.17
C TYR A 97 9.94 2.01 9.60
N GLN A 98 9.35 1.33 10.57
CA GLN A 98 9.35 1.77 11.97
C GLN A 98 10.76 1.85 12.57
N SER A 99 11.67 0.96 12.16
CA SER A 99 13.07 0.99 12.58
C SER A 99 13.91 1.99 11.79
N LEU A 100 13.50 2.36 10.58
CA LEU A 100 14.20 3.34 9.75
C LEU A 100 14.00 4.76 10.28
N VAL A 101 12.78 5.15 10.67
CA VAL A 101 12.46 6.51 11.13
C VAL A 101 13.37 6.99 12.27
N PRO A 102 13.61 6.23 13.36
CA PRO A 102 14.53 6.65 14.42
C PRO A 102 15.98 6.79 13.94
N SER A 103 16.39 6.08 12.91
CA SER A 103 17.76 6.15 12.39
C SER A 103 18.05 7.38 11.52
N LEU A 104 17.00 8.10 11.12
CA LEU A 104 17.11 9.30 10.27
C LEU A 104 17.23 10.61 11.04
N VAL A 105 16.97 10.59 12.35
CA VAL A 105 16.93 11.80 13.19
C VAL A 105 17.88 11.70 14.39
N ALA A 106 18.31 12.84 14.91
CA ALA A 106 19.06 12.86 16.15
C ALA A 106 18.17 12.46 17.35
N LYS A 107 18.77 11.84 18.38
CA LYS A 107 18.00 11.36 19.56
C LYS A 107 17.11 12.42 20.20
N LYS A 108 17.55 13.69 20.20
CA LYS A 108 16.79 14.82 20.73
C LYS A 108 15.52 15.14 19.94
N ASP A 109 15.50 14.82 18.63
CA ASP A 109 14.40 15.13 17.72
C ASP A 109 13.45 13.93 17.52
N LEU A 110 13.76 12.78 18.14
CA LEU A 110 12.98 11.55 18.01
C LEU A 110 11.49 11.72 18.41
N PRO A 111 11.13 12.42 19.52
CA PRO A 111 9.73 12.64 19.86
C PRO A 111 8.97 13.40 18.78
N ASN A 112 9.60 14.40 18.17
CA ASN A 112 9.00 15.17 17.07
C ASN A 112 8.84 14.33 15.80
N ALA A 113 9.83 13.48 15.47
CA ALA A 113 9.74 12.58 14.34
C ALA A 113 8.59 11.56 14.49
N VAL A 114 8.42 11.00 15.69
CA VAL A 114 7.30 10.09 16.01
C VAL A 114 5.96 10.81 15.90
N ALA A 115 5.86 12.03 16.42
CA ALA A 115 4.64 12.84 16.34
C ALA A 115 4.28 13.14 14.85
N LEU A 116 5.25 13.59 14.06
CA LEU A 116 5.06 13.86 12.63
C LEU A 116 4.63 12.61 11.87
N ASN A 117 5.25 11.46 12.16
CA ASN A 117 4.88 10.19 11.57
C ASN A 117 3.41 9.82 11.90
N SER A 118 2.99 10.01 13.14
CA SER A 118 1.61 9.77 13.56
C SER A 118 0.62 10.71 12.88
N ILE A 119 0.97 11.99 12.71
CA ILE A 119 0.17 12.96 11.97
C ILE A 119 0.06 12.52 10.50
N GLN A 120 1.17 12.13 9.86
CA GLN A 120 1.19 11.65 8.48
C GLN A 120 0.22 10.48 8.28
N PHE A 121 0.23 9.47 9.16
CA PHE A 121 -0.68 8.33 9.07
C PHE A 121 -2.15 8.74 9.22
N ASN A 122 -2.46 9.65 10.14
CA ASN A 122 -3.84 10.11 10.32
C ASN A 122 -4.32 10.97 9.14
N VAL A 123 -3.47 11.84 8.62
CA VAL A 123 -3.77 12.64 7.43
C VAL A 123 -3.98 11.73 6.21
N ALA A 124 -3.13 10.73 6.01
CA ALA A 124 -3.27 9.76 4.92
C ALA A 124 -4.61 9.01 4.96
N ARG A 125 -5.09 8.64 6.15
CA ARG A 125 -6.42 7.99 6.32
C ARG A 125 -7.59 8.82 5.82
N VAL A 126 -7.47 10.15 5.84
CA VAL A 126 -8.50 11.07 5.33
C VAL A 126 -8.27 11.33 3.83
N ILE A 127 -7.03 11.58 3.45
CA ILE A 127 -6.68 11.90 2.06
C ILE A 127 -6.93 10.72 1.14
N ASP A 128 -6.60 9.50 1.54
CA ASP A 128 -6.71 8.31 0.69
C ASP A 128 -8.12 8.04 0.15
N PRO A 129 -9.19 7.99 0.98
CA PRO A 129 -10.55 7.85 0.49
C PRO A 129 -11.01 9.06 -0.33
N THR A 130 -10.59 10.27 0.07
CA THR A 130 -10.96 11.51 -0.63
C THR A 130 -10.38 11.54 -2.05
N LEU A 131 -9.12 11.15 -2.22
CA LEU A 131 -8.50 11.06 -3.55
C LEU A 131 -9.19 10.02 -4.43
N PHE A 132 -9.56 8.87 -3.87
CA PHE A 132 -10.33 7.87 -4.61
C PHE A 132 -11.70 8.41 -5.04
N GLY A 133 -12.46 9.01 -4.13
CA GLY A 133 -13.74 9.64 -4.44
C GLY A 133 -13.61 10.76 -5.48
N ALA A 134 -12.60 11.62 -5.36
CA ALA A 134 -12.32 12.66 -6.33
C ALA A 134 -11.99 12.08 -7.72
N THR A 135 -11.23 11.00 -7.79
CA THR A 135 -10.93 10.31 -9.06
C THR A 135 -12.24 9.83 -9.71
N LEU A 136 -13.12 9.19 -8.96
CA LEU A 136 -14.43 8.75 -9.47
C LEU A 136 -15.27 9.91 -10.00
N VAL A 137 -15.37 11.02 -9.26
CA VAL A 137 -16.14 12.20 -9.66
C VAL A 137 -15.59 12.83 -10.93
N VAL A 138 -14.25 13.04 -11.00
CA VAL A 138 -13.60 13.65 -12.17
C VAL A 138 -13.78 12.79 -13.42
N PHE A 139 -13.61 11.46 -13.31
CA PHE A 139 -13.79 10.57 -14.46
C PHE A 139 -15.23 10.53 -14.94
N ARG A 140 -16.21 10.42 -14.02
CA ARG A 140 -17.64 10.48 -14.39
C ARG A 140 -18.04 11.80 -15.03
N ALA A 141 -17.53 12.93 -14.53
CA ALA A 141 -17.79 14.25 -15.11
C ALA A 141 -17.24 14.40 -16.54
N ASN A 142 -16.20 13.65 -16.91
CA ASN A 142 -15.63 13.60 -18.25
C ASN A 142 -16.19 12.47 -19.13
N GLY A 143 -17.27 11.80 -18.70
CA GLY A 143 -17.98 10.78 -19.48
C GLY A 143 -17.32 9.39 -19.46
N TYR A 144 -16.40 9.15 -18.53
CA TYR A 144 -15.80 7.83 -18.34
C TYR A 144 -16.63 6.95 -17.41
N ASP A 145 -16.61 5.65 -17.66
CA ASP A 145 -17.29 4.66 -16.83
C ASP A 145 -16.55 4.40 -15.51
N GLU A 146 -17.28 3.87 -14.54
CA GLU A 146 -16.73 3.54 -13.21
C GLU A 146 -15.54 2.58 -13.25
N PRO A 147 -15.52 1.48 -14.06
CA PRO A 147 -14.34 0.62 -14.20
C PRO A 147 -13.09 1.38 -14.67
N GLN A 148 -13.24 2.37 -15.55
CA GLN A 148 -12.13 3.19 -16.04
C GLN A 148 -11.59 4.11 -14.95
N ALA A 149 -12.47 4.68 -14.12
CA ALA A 149 -12.07 5.48 -12.97
C ALA A 149 -11.33 4.64 -11.92
N MET A 150 -11.78 3.41 -11.66
CA MET A 150 -11.10 2.47 -10.77
C MET A 150 -9.73 2.04 -11.31
N ASN A 151 -9.62 1.77 -12.60
CA ASN A 151 -8.35 1.49 -13.27
C ASN A 151 -7.37 2.66 -13.08
N ALA A 152 -7.82 3.90 -13.31
CA ALA A 152 -7.01 5.08 -13.09
C ALA A 152 -6.57 5.21 -11.63
N ALA A 153 -7.42 4.88 -10.66
CA ALA A 153 -7.05 4.90 -9.26
C ALA A 153 -5.93 3.89 -8.92
N PHE A 154 -5.99 2.66 -9.46
CA PHE A 154 -4.91 1.68 -9.30
C PHE A 154 -3.62 2.10 -10.00
N ALA A 155 -3.72 2.67 -11.20
CA ALA A 155 -2.57 3.18 -11.94
C ALA A 155 -1.90 4.35 -11.19
N LEU A 156 -2.68 5.32 -10.71
CA LEU A 156 -2.18 6.42 -9.89
C LEU A 156 -1.51 5.92 -8.60
N ASN A 157 -2.11 4.92 -7.95
CA ASN A 157 -1.52 4.31 -6.77
C ASN A 157 -0.18 3.62 -7.11
N ALA A 158 -0.10 2.87 -8.20
CA ALA A 158 1.16 2.26 -8.65
C ALA A 158 2.22 3.31 -8.96
N MET A 159 1.85 4.42 -9.60
CA MET A 159 2.77 5.53 -9.88
C MET A 159 3.24 6.23 -8.60
N SER A 160 2.39 6.35 -7.58
CA SER A 160 2.78 6.95 -6.30
C SER A 160 3.92 6.20 -5.62
N PHE A 161 4.00 4.87 -5.78
CA PHE A 161 5.11 4.07 -5.29
C PHE A 161 6.45 4.44 -5.93
N LEU A 162 6.48 4.91 -7.18
CA LEU A 162 7.71 5.38 -7.82
C LEU A 162 8.33 6.55 -7.06
N VAL A 163 7.50 7.48 -6.57
CA VAL A 163 7.96 8.62 -5.76
C VAL A 163 8.59 8.14 -4.46
N VAL A 164 7.93 7.17 -3.79
CA VAL A 164 8.42 6.60 -2.53
C VAL A 164 9.72 5.84 -2.76
N ILE A 165 9.78 5.00 -3.80
CA ILE A 165 10.98 4.23 -4.18
C ILE A 165 12.13 5.18 -4.51
N TYR A 166 11.89 6.22 -5.31
CA TYR A 166 12.89 7.23 -5.65
C TYR A 166 13.43 7.92 -4.39
N THR A 167 12.53 8.35 -3.50
CA THR A 167 12.91 8.99 -2.24
C THR A 167 13.76 8.06 -1.37
N LEU A 168 13.37 6.79 -1.24
CA LEU A 168 14.13 5.79 -0.50
C LEU A 168 15.50 5.52 -1.15
N MET A 169 15.60 5.54 -2.48
CA MET A 169 16.86 5.39 -3.19
C MET A 169 17.77 6.61 -3.04
N ALA A 170 17.20 7.80 -2.92
CA ALA A 170 17.95 9.03 -2.70
C ALA A 170 18.42 9.22 -1.25
N LEU A 171 17.76 8.56 -0.29
CA LEU A 171 18.14 8.62 1.12
C LEU A 171 19.52 8.01 1.35
N ARG A 172 20.45 8.84 1.82
CA ARG A 172 21.75 8.39 2.31
C ARG A 172 21.63 8.07 3.80
N VAL A 173 21.33 6.84 4.14
CA VAL A 173 21.40 6.37 5.53
C VAL A 173 22.85 6.17 5.86
N LYS A 174 23.42 6.98 6.77
CA LYS A 174 24.72 6.69 7.37
C LYS A 174 24.54 5.40 8.17
N HIS A 175 25.20 4.33 7.74
CA HIS A 175 25.31 3.12 8.54
C HIS A 175 26.03 3.50 9.84
N LEU A 176 25.29 3.47 10.94
CA LEU A 176 25.85 3.44 12.29
C LEU A 176 26.07 2.01 12.69
#